data_2db5bf719bf6fd6016c4e51682bccd0a
#
_entry.id   2db5bf719bf6fd6016c4e51682bccd0a
#
_cell.length_a   1.000
_cell.length_b   1.000
_cell.length_c   1.000
_cell.angle_alpha   90.00
_cell.angle_beta   90.00
_cell.angle_gamma   90.00
#
_symmetry.space_group_name_H-M   'P 1'
#
loop_
_entity.id
_entity.type
_entity.pdbx_description
1 polymer ?
#
loop_
_entity_poly.entity_id
_entity_poly.type
_entity_poly.pdbx_seq_one_letter_code
_entity_poly.pdbx_strand_id
1 'polypeptide(L)'
;MAPENGSSDTRRTVLVVDDFDDTRLLLRTWFERRGFRVIEAENGVEAINRAETELPDLIIMDVQMPQLDGLSATRRIRDVKKLGSVPIVAVSAYGADQFRDLALAAGCNEYVSTPFEPSTLEGIVRALVQ
;
A
#
# COMPACT_ATOMS: atom_id res chain seq x y z
N MET A 1 26.54 13.57 12.15
CA MET A 1 26.42 12.73 12.22
C MET A 1 25.37 12.16 12.07
N ALA A 2 25.19 11.61 11.60
CA ALA A 2 24.08 11.11 11.35
C ALA A 2 23.59 10.38 12.38
N PRO A 3 22.60 10.39 12.64
CA PRO A 3 22.05 9.70 13.56
C PRO A 3 22.00 8.50 13.04
N GLU A 4 22.40 7.91 13.08
CA GLU A 4 22.29 6.92 12.79
C GLU A 4 21.23 6.31 12.76
N ASN A 5 20.96 5.43 12.54
CA ASN A 5 19.85 4.68 12.59
C ASN A 5 18.88 5.13 11.66
N GLY A 6 17.77 4.53 11.63
CA GLY A 6 16.72 4.81 10.73
C GLY A 6 16.30 6.24 10.67
N SER A 7 16.60 6.96 11.68
CA SER A 7 16.21 8.34 11.72
C SER A 7 16.95 9.19 10.68
N SER A 8 18.00 8.66 10.09
CA SER A 8 18.71 9.41 9.07
C SER A 8 18.08 9.19 7.68
N ASP A 9 17.16 8.25 7.55
CA ASP A 9 16.50 7.99 6.26
C ASP A 9 15.30 8.90 6.14
N THR A 10 15.38 9.88 5.27
CA THR A 10 14.29 10.83 5.08
C THR A 10 13.35 10.45 3.95
N ARG A 11 13.57 9.31 3.32
CA ARG A 11 12.69 8.86 2.26
C ARG A 11 11.33 8.47 2.83
N ARG A 12 10.30 8.67 2.01
CA ARG A 12 8.99 8.15 2.37
C ARG A 12 9.00 6.64 2.19
N THR A 13 8.25 5.96 3.03
CA THR A 13 8.17 4.50 3.02
C THR A 13 6.82 4.08 2.46
N VAL A 14 6.85 3.15 1.51
CA VAL A 14 5.62 2.56 0.98
C VAL A 14 5.63 1.07 1.29
N LEU A 15 4.48 0.57 1.74
CA LEU A 15 4.28 -0.86 1.95
C LEU A 15 3.50 -1.39 0.75
N VAL A 16 4.11 -2.32 0.03
CA VAL A 16 3.48 -2.95 -1.13
C VAL A 16 3.00 -4.33 -0.72
N VAL A 17 1.69 -4.55 -0.80
CA VAL A 17 1.07 -5.80 -0.39
C VAL A 17 0.45 -6.49 -1.59
N ASP A 18 0.97 -7.65 -1.94
CA ASP A 18 0.49 -8.43 -3.08
C ASP A 18 1.03 -9.85 -2.92
N ASP A 19 0.19 -10.86 -3.19
CA ASP A 19 0.63 -12.23 -3.05
C ASP A 19 1.41 -12.72 -4.27
N PHE A 20 1.49 -11.91 -5.32
CA PHE A 20 2.15 -12.26 -6.56
C PHE A 20 3.54 -11.62 -6.59
N ASP A 21 4.57 -12.44 -6.62
CA ASP A 21 5.95 -11.93 -6.57
C ASP A 21 6.27 -10.96 -7.71
N ASP A 22 5.80 -11.25 -8.90
CA ASP A 22 6.10 -10.41 -10.06
C ASP A 22 5.47 -9.03 -9.93
N THR A 23 4.24 -8.97 -9.44
CA THR A 23 3.57 -7.69 -9.25
C THR A 23 4.25 -6.89 -8.16
N ARG A 24 4.64 -7.57 -7.05
CA ARG A 24 5.37 -6.88 -5.99
C ARG A 24 6.68 -6.31 -6.49
N LEU A 25 7.40 -7.08 -7.30
CA LEU A 25 8.68 -6.61 -7.86
C LEU A 25 8.48 -5.41 -8.76
N LEU A 26 7.44 -5.46 -9.59
CA LEU A 26 7.16 -4.36 -10.50
C LEU A 26 6.86 -3.07 -9.73
N LEU A 27 6.00 -3.15 -8.72
CA LEU A 27 5.65 -1.99 -7.92
C LEU A 27 6.83 -1.50 -7.11
N ARG A 28 7.62 -2.43 -6.56
CA ARG A 28 8.81 -2.07 -5.82
C ARG A 28 9.77 -1.27 -6.68
N THR A 29 10.03 -1.75 -7.89
CA THR A 29 10.93 -1.07 -8.81
C THR A 29 10.41 0.32 -9.15
N TRP A 30 9.11 0.42 -9.39
CA TRP A 30 8.49 1.69 -9.73
C TRP A 30 8.66 2.71 -8.60
N PHE A 31 8.39 2.28 -7.36
CA PHE A 31 8.49 3.18 -6.21
C PHE A 31 9.93 3.53 -5.87
N GLU A 32 10.84 2.55 -5.95
CA GLU A 32 12.25 2.82 -5.66
C GLU A 32 12.83 3.85 -6.62
N ARG A 33 12.43 3.80 -7.87
CA ARG A 33 12.90 4.78 -8.84
C ARG A 33 12.39 6.18 -8.54
N ARG A 34 11.36 6.30 -7.74
CA ARG A 34 10.81 7.59 -7.35
C ARG A 34 11.25 8.00 -5.95
N GLY A 35 12.24 7.32 -5.41
CA GLY A 35 12.85 7.72 -4.15
C GLY A 35 12.19 7.17 -2.91
N PHE A 36 11.25 6.24 -3.04
CA PHE A 36 10.63 5.62 -1.88
C PHE A 36 11.48 4.49 -1.31
N ARG A 37 11.38 4.32 0.00
CA ARG A 37 11.86 3.12 0.64
C ARG A 37 10.70 2.13 0.60
N VAL A 38 10.93 0.95 0.06
CA VAL A 38 9.84 -0.02 -0.13
C VAL A 38 9.97 -1.18 0.83
N ILE A 39 8.86 -1.50 1.51
CA ILE A 39 8.74 -2.71 2.29
C ILE A 39 7.59 -3.52 1.69
N GLU A 40 7.62 -4.82 1.89
CA GLU A 40 6.70 -5.72 1.19
C GLU A 40 5.98 -6.64 2.14
N ALA A 41 4.79 -7.09 1.73
CA ALA A 41 4.03 -8.11 2.42
C ALA A 41 3.33 -8.98 1.39
N GLU A 42 3.19 -10.27 1.66
CA GLU A 42 2.59 -11.21 0.70
C GLU A 42 1.17 -11.59 1.06
N ASN A 43 0.66 -11.15 2.18
CA ASN A 43 -0.71 -11.46 2.59
C ASN A 43 -1.19 -10.43 3.60
N GLY A 44 -2.45 -10.52 3.96
CA GLY A 44 -3.06 -9.52 4.84
C GLY A 44 -2.51 -9.53 6.26
N VAL A 45 -2.17 -10.71 6.79
CA VAL A 45 -1.61 -10.79 8.13
C VAL A 45 -0.25 -10.11 8.18
N GLU A 46 0.59 -10.42 7.20
CA GLU A 46 1.90 -9.81 7.10
C GLU A 46 1.79 -8.31 6.89
N ALA A 47 0.79 -7.89 6.10
CA ALA A 47 0.56 -6.46 5.85
C ALA A 47 0.28 -5.71 7.15
N ILE A 48 -0.56 -6.26 8.00
CA ILE A 48 -0.88 -5.63 9.28
C ILE A 48 0.38 -5.53 10.14
N ASN A 49 1.13 -6.62 10.23
CA ASN A 49 2.34 -6.64 11.05
C ASN A 49 3.38 -5.63 10.54
N ARG A 50 3.58 -5.57 9.23
CA ARG A 50 4.54 -4.62 8.67
C ARG A 50 4.08 -3.19 8.85
N ALA A 51 2.78 -2.94 8.69
CA ALA A 51 2.27 -1.59 8.86
C ALA A 51 2.46 -1.11 10.30
N GLU A 52 2.19 -1.99 11.27
CA GLU A 52 2.34 -1.63 12.68
C GLU A 52 3.80 -1.39 13.05
N THR A 53 4.71 -2.18 12.50
CA THR A 53 6.12 -2.09 12.85
C THR A 53 6.81 -0.94 12.14
N GLU A 54 6.52 -0.74 10.86
CA GLU A 54 7.25 0.19 10.03
C GLU A 54 6.57 1.55 9.89
N LEU A 55 5.29 1.64 10.17
CA LEU A 55 4.51 2.88 10.07
C LEU A 55 4.74 3.57 8.71
N PRO A 56 4.34 2.91 7.62
CA PRO A 56 4.59 3.47 6.28
C PRO A 56 3.81 4.77 6.02
N ASP A 57 4.25 5.51 5.03
CA ASP A 57 3.60 6.74 4.60
C ASP A 57 2.52 6.46 3.55
N LEU A 58 2.53 5.28 2.97
CA LEU A 58 1.59 4.90 1.93
C LEU A 58 1.51 3.37 1.89
N ILE A 59 0.33 2.84 1.63
CA ILE A 59 0.13 1.40 1.47
C ILE A 59 -0.54 1.14 0.12
N ILE A 60 0.04 0.23 -0.66
CA ILE A 60 -0.57 -0.27 -1.89
C ILE A 60 -1.06 -1.66 -1.55
N MET A 61 -2.38 -1.85 -1.56
CA MET A 61 -3.01 -3.05 -1.03
C MET A 61 -3.76 -3.82 -2.10
N ASP A 62 -3.30 -5.04 -2.40
CA ASP A 62 -4.04 -5.95 -3.26
C ASP A 62 -5.29 -6.40 -2.49
N VAL A 63 -6.47 -6.29 -3.11
CA VAL A 63 -7.70 -6.66 -2.43
C VAL A 63 -7.97 -8.15 -2.50
N GLN A 64 -7.34 -8.88 -3.43
CA GLN A 64 -7.59 -10.31 -3.59
C GLN A 64 -6.36 -11.11 -3.21
N MET A 65 -6.32 -11.60 -1.99
CA MET A 65 -5.20 -12.37 -1.49
C MET A 65 -5.71 -13.55 -0.66
N PRO A 66 -4.89 -14.62 -0.57
CA PRO A 66 -5.24 -15.74 0.30
C PRO A 66 -5.11 -15.33 1.77
N GLN A 67 -5.63 -16.15 2.64
CA GLN A 67 -5.64 -15.93 4.09
C GLN A 67 -6.49 -14.72 4.43
N LEU A 68 -5.91 -13.58 4.68
CA LEU A 68 -6.68 -12.39 5.00
C LEU A 68 -6.65 -11.47 3.79
N ASP A 69 -7.81 -11.20 3.20
CA ASP A 69 -7.88 -10.34 2.02
C ASP A 69 -7.55 -8.88 2.33
N GLY A 70 -7.31 -8.12 1.28
CA GLY A 70 -6.84 -6.73 1.45
C GLY A 70 -7.85 -5.82 2.12
N LEU A 71 -9.15 -6.06 1.92
CA LEU A 71 -10.16 -5.20 2.54
C LEU A 71 -10.24 -5.45 4.04
N SER A 72 -10.17 -6.72 4.45
CA SER A 72 -10.15 -7.05 5.86
C SER A 72 -8.88 -6.53 6.53
N ALA A 73 -7.75 -6.64 5.83
CA ALA A 73 -6.50 -6.10 6.33
C ALA A 73 -6.60 -4.59 6.50
N THR A 74 -7.22 -3.91 5.52
CA THR A 74 -7.40 -2.46 5.59
C THR A 74 -8.21 -2.06 6.83
N ARG A 75 -9.30 -2.77 7.09
CA ARG A 75 -10.11 -2.46 8.26
C ARG A 75 -9.30 -2.58 9.55
N ARG A 76 -8.49 -3.63 9.65
CA ARG A 76 -7.67 -3.83 10.84
C ARG A 76 -6.57 -2.79 10.97
N ILE A 77 -5.98 -2.39 9.84
CA ILE A 77 -4.97 -1.34 9.85
C ILE A 77 -5.59 -0.03 10.33
N ARG A 78 -6.80 0.27 9.89
CA ARG A 78 -7.48 1.50 10.30
C ARG A 78 -7.77 1.54 11.80
N ASP A 79 -7.88 0.37 12.43
CA ASP A 79 -8.10 0.31 13.88
C ASP A 79 -6.84 0.56 14.68
N VAL A 80 -5.67 0.51 14.06
CA VAL A 80 -4.41 0.82 14.74
C VAL A 80 -4.31 2.33 14.83
N LYS A 81 -4.18 2.82 16.06
CA LYS A 81 -4.27 4.26 16.30
C LYS A 81 -3.35 5.10 15.41
N LYS A 82 -2.12 4.67 15.26
CA LYS A 82 -1.14 5.45 14.48
C LYS A 82 -1.35 5.33 12.97
N LEU A 83 -2.24 4.45 12.55
CA LEU A 83 -2.46 4.18 11.14
C LEU A 83 -3.85 4.57 10.67
N GLY A 84 -4.58 5.29 11.52
CA GLY A 84 -5.97 5.63 11.19
C GLY A 84 -6.12 6.49 9.95
N SER A 85 -5.09 7.21 9.56
CA SER A 85 -5.17 8.08 8.39
C SER A 85 -4.07 7.83 7.37
N VAL A 86 -3.33 6.72 7.47
CA VAL A 86 -2.31 6.43 6.46
C VAL A 86 -3.00 6.24 5.12
N PRO A 87 -2.49 6.83 4.03
CA PRO A 87 -3.08 6.64 2.71
C PRO A 87 -2.99 5.18 2.27
N ILE A 88 -4.10 4.61 1.82
CA ILE A 88 -4.16 3.24 1.32
C ILE A 88 -4.80 3.26 -0.06
N VAL A 89 -4.09 2.71 -1.03
CA VAL A 89 -4.59 2.55 -2.40
C VAL A 89 -4.89 1.07 -2.61
N ALA A 90 -6.15 0.75 -2.86
CA ALA A 90 -6.55 -0.63 -3.15
C ALA A 90 -6.29 -0.91 -4.62
N VAL A 91 -5.76 -2.09 -4.91
CA VAL A 91 -5.51 -2.54 -6.28
C VAL A 91 -6.25 -3.85 -6.50
N SER A 92 -6.96 -3.95 -7.62
CA SER A 92 -7.68 -5.16 -7.98
C SER A 92 -7.32 -5.57 -9.39
N ALA A 93 -7.22 -6.87 -9.63
CA ALA A 93 -6.86 -7.39 -10.95
C ALA A 93 -7.99 -7.31 -11.95
N TYR A 94 -9.22 -7.24 -11.49
CA TYR A 94 -10.36 -7.19 -12.40
C TYR A 94 -11.08 -5.89 -12.20
N GLY A 95 -11.04 -5.02 -13.16
CA GLY A 95 -11.62 -3.70 -13.05
C GLY A 95 -13.09 -3.69 -12.72
N ALA A 96 -13.49 -4.43 -11.74
CA ALA A 96 -14.88 -4.49 -11.39
C ALA A 96 -15.20 -3.32 -10.47
N ASP A 97 -16.01 -2.42 -10.92
CA ASP A 97 -16.40 -1.26 -10.13
C ASP A 97 -17.04 -1.66 -8.81
N GLN A 98 -17.56 -2.88 -8.74
CA GLN A 98 -18.18 -3.36 -7.51
C GLN A 98 -17.20 -3.39 -6.34
N PHE A 99 -15.91 -3.51 -6.60
CA PHE A 99 -14.93 -3.52 -5.52
C PHE A 99 -14.56 -2.11 -5.05
N ARG A 100 -14.82 -1.10 -5.87
CA ARG A 100 -14.49 0.26 -5.50
C ARG A 100 -15.23 0.70 -4.23
N ASP A 101 -16.55 0.50 -4.20
CA ASP A 101 -17.32 0.92 -3.04
C ASP A 101 -16.93 0.14 -1.80
N LEU A 102 -16.66 -1.15 -1.96
CA LEU A 102 -16.23 -1.98 -0.83
C LEU A 102 -14.87 -1.53 -0.31
N ALA A 103 -13.96 -1.18 -1.21
CA ALA A 103 -12.64 -0.72 -0.80
C ALA A 103 -12.72 0.60 -0.05
N LEU A 104 -13.51 1.53 -0.55
CA LEU A 104 -13.67 2.82 0.10
C LEU A 104 -14.36 2.64 1.46
N ALA A 105 -15.35 1.77 1.53
CA ALA A 105 -16.05 1.50 2.79
C ALA A 105 -15.12 0.84 3.82
N ALA A 106 -14.13 0.07 3.34
CA ALA A 106 -13.16 -0.56 4.24
C ALA A 106 -12.12 0.42 4.77
N GLY A 107 -12.00 1.58 4.15
CA GLY A 107 -11.08 2.61 4.60
C GLY A 107 -9.98 2.96 3.61
N CYS A 108 -10.04 2.44 2.38
CA CYS A 108 -9.07 2.81 1.36
C CYS A 108 -9.36 4.21 0.85
N ASN A 109 -8.31 4.93 0.49
CA ASN A 109 -8.43 6.29 -0.04
C ASN A 109 -8.69 6.29 -1.54
N GLU A 110 -8.17 5.29 -2.24
CA GLU A 110 -8.33 5.19 -3.68
C GLU A 110 -8.43 3.73 -4.09
N TYR A 111 -8.98 3.52 -5.28
CA TYR A 111 -9.12 2.18 -5.84
C TYR A 111 -8.66 2.21 -7.30
N VAL A 112 -7.78 1.30 -7.66
CA VAL A 112 -7.25 1.20 -9.02
C VAL A 112 -7.39 -0.24 -9.49
N SER A 113 -7.88 -0.43 -10.71
CA SER A 113 -7.96 -1.77 -11.28
C SER A 113 -6.81 -1.95 -12.28
N THR A 114 -6.26 -3.15 -12.32
CA THR A 114 -5.18 -3.47 -13.25
C THR A 114 -5.76 -4.07 -14.52
N PRO A 115 -5.10 -3.84 -15.64
CA PRO A 115 -3.91 -3.03 -15.79
C PRO A 115 -4.21 -1.55 -15.75
N PHE A 116 -3.32 -0.76 -15.22
CA PHE A 116 -3.51 0.69 -15.21
C PHE A 116 -2.27 1.36 -15.80
N GLU A 117 -2.46 2.61 -16.23
CA GLU A 117 -1.35 3.38 -16.78
C GLU A 117 -0.44 3.86 -15.65
N PRO A 118 0.89 3.86 -15.87
CA PRO A 118 1.79 4.39 -14.85
C PRO A 118 1.44 5.83 -14.43
N SER A 119 0.92 6.62 -15.36
CA SER A 119 0.53 8.00 -15.04
C SER A 119 -0.63 8.06 -14.06
N THR A 120 -1.51 7.06 -14.09
CA THR A 120 -2.63 6.99 -13.15
C THR A 120 -2.10 6.81 -11.73
N LEU A 121 -1.20 5.85 -11.55
CA LEU A 121 -0.61 5.61 -10.23
C LEU A 121 0.19 6.83 -9.77
N GLU A 122 0.93 7.44 -10.68
CA GLU A 122 1.72 8.61 -10.33
C GLU A 122 0.84 9.75 -9.82
N GLY A 123 -0.28 10.00 -10.48
CA GLY A 123 -1.20 11.05 -10.05
C GLY A 123 -1.79 10.77 -8.68
N ILE A 124 -2.16 9.53 -8.43
CA ILE A 124 -2.72 9.14 -7.14
C ILE A 124 -1.69 9.29 -6.03
N VAL A 125 -0.49 8.79 -6.27
CA VAL A 125 0.58 8.86 -5.25
C VAL A 125 0.90 10.32 -4.95
N ARG A 126 1.01 11.14 -5.98
CA ARG A 126 1.33 12.55 -5.82
C ARG A 126 0.25 13.28 -5.00
N ALA A 127 -1.01 12.91 -5.20
CA ALA A 127 -2.10 13.53 -4.46
C ALA A 127 -2.13 13.10 -2.99
N LEU A 128 -1.71 11.87 -2.70
CA LEU A 128 -1.82 11.32 -1.35
C LEU A 128 -0.58 11.53 -0.49
N VAL A 129 0.59 11.64 -1.11
CA VAL A 129 1.84 11.67 -0.36
C VAL A 129 2.68 12.86 -0.75
N GLN A 130 2.17 14.00 -0.72
CA GLN A 130 2.90 15.20 -1.09
C GLN A 130 3.96 15.57 -0.09
#